data_841dd31a9cfe0867c1663c4ad18984f1
#
_entry.id   841dd31a9cfe0867c1663c4ad18984f1
#
_cell.length_a   1.000
_cell.length_b   1.000
_cell.length_c   1.000
_cell.angle_alpha   90.00
_cell.angle_beta   90.00
_cell.angle_gamma   90.00
#
_symmetry.space_group_name_H-M   'P 1'
#
loop_
_entity.id
_entity.type
_entity.pdbx_description
1 polymer ?
#
loop_
_entity_poly.entity_id
_entity_poly.type
_entity_poly.pdbx_seq_one_letter_code
_entity_poly.pdbx_strand_id
1 'polypeptide(L)' 'MKYFMLIWLCLNDPVISLENTCIQEQYGSTFNSLEECRMAANYIYNNIKNPDLYMTSFCSAKNLTNI' A
#
# COMPACT_ATOMS: atom_id res chain seq x y z
N MET A 1 9.84 14.60 -10.71
CA MET A 1 9.71 13.14 -10.60
C MET A 1 8.51 12.82 -9.76
N LYS A 2 7.77 11.82 -10.13
CA LYS A 2 6.58 11.44 -9.39
C LYS A 2 6.81 10.11 -8.70
N TYR A 3 6.13 9.95 -7.58
CA TYR A 3 6.19 8.71 -6.83
C TYR A 3 4.82 8.07 -6.82
N PHE A 4 4.78 6.76 -6.84
CA PHE A 4 3.52 6.05 -6.76
C PHE A 4 3.55 5.08 -5.58
N MET A 5 2.38 4.69 -5.12
CA MET A 5 2.27 3.82 -3.97
C MET A 5 1.54 2.55 -4.35
N LEU A 6 2.14 1.42 -4.03
CA LEU A 6 1.49 0.14 -4.12
C LEU A 6 1.11 -0.29 -2.71
N ILE A 7 -0.08 -0.82 -2.59
CA ILE A 7 -0.60 -1.23 -1.30
C ILE A 7 -0.97 -2.69 -1.36
N TRP A 8 -0.55 -3.44 -0.36
CA TRP A 8 -0.99 -4.82 -0.20
C TRP A 8 -1.83 -4.88 1.05
N LEU A 9 -3.09 -5.29 0.89
CA LEU A 9 -3.99 -5.50 2.00
C LEU A 9 -4.14 -6.99 2.20
N CYS A 10 -3.83 -7.44 3.39
CA CYS A 10 -3.82 -8.85 3.69
C CYS A 10 -4.76 -9.16 4.83
N LEU A 11 -5.46 -10.27 4.71
CA LEU A 11 -6.31 -10.75 5.78
C LEU A 11 -5.53 -11.74 6.62
N ASN A 12 -5.55 -11.50 7.92
CA ASN A 12 -4.86 -12.38 8.83
C ASN A 12 -5.92 -13.17 9.62
N ASP A 13 -6.60 -14.07 8.93
CA ASP A 13 -7.65 -14.84 9.54
C ASP A 13 -7.21 -16.30 9.59
N PRO A 14 -6.91 -16.81 10.75
CA PRO A 14 -6.41 -18.18 10.85
C PRO A 14 -7.48 -19.23 10.58
N VAL A 15 -8.74 -18.85 10.59
CA VAL A 15 -9.80 -19.82 10.38
C VAL A 15 -10.05 -20.08 8.93
N ILE A 16 -10.01 -19.04 8.13
CA ILE A 16 -10.42 -19.14 6.74
C ILE A 16 -9.33 -19.58 5.83
N SER A 17 -8.09 -19.22 6.10
CA SER A 17 -7.09 -19.49 5.09
C SER A 17 -5.85 -20.08 5.69
N LEU A 18 -5.44 -21.14 5.12
CA LEU A 18 -4.15 -21.70 5.35
C LEU A 18 -3.09 -20.89 4.66
N GLU A 19 -3.47 -20.01 3.78
CA GLU A 19 -2.55 -19.14 3.10
C GLU A 19 -2.97 -17.72 3.30
N ASN A 20 -2.00 -16.82 3.42
CA ASN A 20 -2.30 -15.41 3.53
C ASN A 20 -2.92 -14.93 2.25
N THR A 21 -4.04 -14.27 2.36
CA THR A 21 -4.72 -13.70 1.19
C THR A 21 -4.44 -12.22 1.17
N CYS A 22 -3.76 -11.78 0.14
CA CYS A 22 -3.44 -10.37 -0.02
C CYS A 22 -3.96 -9.86 -1.34
N ILE A 23 -4.43 -8.63 -1.33
CA ILE A 23 -4.86 -7.93 -2.53
C ILE A 23 -3.89 -6.81 -2.77
N GLN A 24 -3.40 -6.71 -3.99
CA GLN A 24 -2.50 -5.64 -4.37
C GLN A 24 -3.29 -4.55 -5.09
N GLU A 25 -3.10 -3.32 -4.67
CA GLU A 25 -3.76 -2.20 -5.30
C GLU A 25 -2.76 -1.09 -5.51
N GLN A 26 -2.93 -0.34 -6.57
CA GLN A 26 -2.14 0.86 -6.78
C GLN A 26 -2.98 2.05 -6.37
N TYR A 27 -2.39 2.91 -5.54
CA TYR A 27 -3.10 4.11 -5.13
C TYR A 27 -3.36 4.98 -6.34
N GLY A 28 -4.51 5.60 -6.39
CA GLY A 28 -4.97 6.29 -7.59
C GLY A 28 -4.26 7.60 -7.89
N SER A 29 -3.48 8.12 -6.95
CA SER A 29 -2.80 9.38 -7.14
C SER A 29 -1.31 9.19 -7.04
N THR A 30 -0.56 10.12 -7.59
CA THR A 30 0.88 10.12 -7.43
C THR A 30 1.26 11.21 -6.45
N PHE A 31 2.52 11.17 -6.02
CA PHE A 31 3.01 12.10 -5.02
C PHE A 31 4.24 12.80 -5.55
N ASN A 32 4.49 14.00 -5.05
CA ASN A 32 5.61 14.80 -5.53
C ASN A 32 6.91 14.45 -4.83
N SER A 33 6.86 13.75 -3.71
CA SER A 33 8.06 13.36 -3.02
C SER A 33 7.84 12.04 -2.32
N LEU A 34 8.93 11.39 -1.98
CA LEU A 34 8.86 10.14 -1.25
C LEU A 34 8.25 10.36 0.12
N GLU A 35 8.55 11.48 0.73
CA GLU A 35 8.01 11.79 2.04
C GLU A 35 6.50 11.91 1.99
N GLU A 36 5.97 12.58 0.96
CA GLU A 36 4.53 12.68 0.82
C GLU A 36 3.89 11.31 0.66
N CYS A 37 4.52 10.44 -0.11
CA CYS A 37 4.00 9.10 -0.30
C CYS A 37 3.99 8.34 1.02
N ARG A 38 5.04 8.46 1.81
CA ARG A 38 5.11 7.79 3.10
C ARG A 38 4.09 8.32 4.08
N MET A 39 3.87 9.62 4.08
CA MET A 39 2.88 10.21 4.96
C MET A 39 1.48 9.73 4.59
N ALA A 40 1.20 9.62 3.31
CA ALA A 40 -0.09 9.11 2.88
C ALA A 40 -0.25 7.65 3.28
N ALA A 41 0.79 6.86 3.16
CA ALA A 41 0.73 5.46 3.57
C ALA A 41 0.46 5.34 5.06
N ASN A 42 1.12 6.16 5.87
CA ASN A 42 0.87 6.17 7.29
C ASN A 42 -0.56 6.55 7.62
N TYR A 43 -1.08 7.53 6.91
CA TYR A 43 -2.44 7.96 7.15
C TYR A 43 -3.42 6.83 6.87
N ILE A 44 -3.23 6.13 5.76
CA ILE A 44 -4.11 5.03 5.42
C ILE A 44 -3.97 3.91 6.45
N TYR A 45 -2.74 3.60 6.83
CA TYR A 45 -2.51 2.54 7.80
C TYR A 45 -3.21 2.84 9.12
N ASN A 46 -3.14 4.11 9.56
CA ASN A 46 -3.74 4.48 10.83
C ASN A 46 -5.25 4.49 10.78
N ASN A 47 -5.83 4.48 9.60
CA ASN A 47 -7.28 4.46 9.47
C ASN A 47 -7.84 3.06 9.32
N ILE A 48 -7.01 2.05 9.25
CA ILE A 48 -7.47 0.69 9.20
C ILE A 48 -7.76 0.26 10.62
N LYS A 49 -9.03 -0.10 10.88
CA LYS A 49 -9.44 -0.42 12.22
C LYS A 49 -9.77 -1.88 12.43
N ASN A 50 -9.65 -2.67 11.40
CA ASN A 50 -9.97 -4.09 11.50
C ASN A 50 -8.73 -4.85 11.96
N PRO A 51 -8.78 -5.51 13.11
CA PRO A 51 -7.59 -6.20 13.62
C PRO A 51 -7.17 -7.39 12.78
N ASP A 52 -8.06 -7.90 11.94
CA ASP A 52 -7.71 -9.02 11.09
C ASP A 52 -7.14 -8.59 9.77
N LEU A 53 -6.98 -7.31 9.56
CA LEU A 53 -6.50 -6.78 8.31
C LEU A 53 -5.21 -6.02 8.54
N TYR A 54 -4.20 -6.29 7.74
CA TYR A 54 -2.99 -5.50 7.82
C TYR A 54 -2.56 -5.05 6.44
N MET A 55 -1.76 -4.00 6.42
CA MET A 55 -1.39 -3.35 5.19
C MET A 55 0.11 -3.22 5.09
N THR A 56 0.62 -3.48 3.91
CA THR A 56 2.00 -3.19 3.58
C THR A 56 1.98 -2.24 2.39
N SER A 57 2.84 -1.26 2.40
CA SER A 57 2.88 -0.30 1.30
C SER A 57 4.29 -0.15 0.79
N PHE A 58 4.40 0.27 -0.45
CA PHE A 58 5.68 0.47 -1.09
C PHE A 58 5.60 1.73 -1.93
N CYS A 59 6.49 2.67 -1.67
CA CYS A 59 6.56 3.90 -2.44
C CYS A 59 7.78 3.86 -3.34
N SER A 60 7.56 4.17 -4.60
CA SER A 60 8.64 4.11 -5.58
C SER A 60 8.52 5.25 -6.56
N ALA A 61 9.65 5.67 -7.08
CA ALA A 61 9.65 6.71 -8.08
C ALA A 61 9.13 6.13 -9.39
N LYS A 62 8.25 6.89 -10.02
CA LYS A 62 7.74 6.47 -11.31
C LYS A 62 8.67 6.99 -12.39
N ASN A 63 9.24 6.08 -13.12
CA ASN A 63 10.16 6.44 -14.19
C ASN A 63 9.42 6.46 -15.49
N LEU A 64 9.23 7.65 -16.02
CA LEU A 64 8.45 7.77 -17.22
C LEU A 64 9.23 7.42 -18.47
N THR A 65 10.52 7.31 -18.35
CA THR A 65 11.27 6.95 -19.53
C THR A 65 11.38 5.47 -19.68
N ASN A 66 10.74 4.74 -18.90
CA ASN A 66 10.75 3.38 -19.04
C ASN A 66 10.23 2.95 -20.27
N ILE A 67 10.78 2.15 -20.92
CA ILE A 67 10.32 1.78 -22.19
C ILE A 67 9.96 0.49 -22.39
#